data_fc17f693e2fb7122ecf28948eaa5f1ef
#
_entry.id   fc17f693e2fb7122ecf28948eaa5f1ef
#
_cell.length_a   1.000
_cell.length_b   1.000
_cell.length_c   1.000
_cell.angle_alpha   90.00
_cell.angle_beta   90.00
_cell.angle_gamma   90.00
#
_symmetry.space_group_name_H-M   'P 1'
#
loop_
_entity.id
_entity.type
_entity.pdbx_description
1 polymer ?
#
loop_
_entity_poly.entity_id
_entity_poly.type
_entity_poly.pdbx_seq_one_letter_code
_entity_poly.pdbx_strand_id
1 'polypeptide(L)'
;RENMVYQSFLIKYAEIGTKGKNRYLFEDALIKQIKNALKKVEGSFIASKESGRIYVQALSEYDYDEVIEALKQVFGIAWICPMMQLEDKDYENLKKVVVDYIDQVYPDKHFTFKVDSRRADKNYPVRSEQMNCDFGEVILNAFPETSVDVHHPDVLVHVEIRKVVNIYSLMIPGPGGMPVGTNGKATLLLSGGIDSPVAGYMIAKRGVKIDAVYFHAPPYTSDRAKQKVVDLAKLVARYSGPIPLHVVNFTDIQLYIYEQCPHEE
;
A
#
# COMPACT_ATOMS: atom_id res chain seq x y z
N ARG A 1 -6.03 5.68 23.65
CA ARG A 1 -5.21 5.37 22.46
C ARG A 1 -4.14 6.42 22.33
N GLU A 2 -2.92 5.97 22.38
CA GLU A 2 -1.69 6.74 22.53
C GLU A 2 -1.42 7.64 21.33
N ASN A 3 -0.81 8.79 21.59
CA ASN A 3 -0.38 9.77 20.60
C ASN A 3 0.29 9.08 19.43
N MET A 4 -0.27 9.24 18.24
CA MET A 4 0.28 8.62 17.04
C MET A 4 1.70 9.11 16.76
N VAL A 5 2.63 8.16 16.84
CA VAL A 5 4.05 8.36 16.53
C VAL A 5 4.25 8.78 15.07
N TYR A 6 3.33 8.33 14.19
CA TYR A 6 3.49 8.46 12.75
C TYR A 6 2.68 9.62 12.18
N GLN A 7 3.35 10.61 11.59
CA GLN A 7 2.74 11.74 10.89
C GLN A 7 2.60 11.48 9.38
N SER A 8 3.37 10.53 8.85
CA SER A 8 3.34 10.22 7.42
C SER A 8 3.73 8.77 7.13
N PHE A 9 3.53 8.38 5.86
CA PHE A 9 3.85 7.07 5.35
C PHE A 9 4.66 7.22 4.07
N LEU A 10 5.85 6.60 4.02
CA LEU A 10 6.61 6.46 2.79
C LEU A 10 6.07 5.26 2.01
N ILE A 11 5.67 5.48 0.78
CA ILE A 11 5.18 4.44 -0.13
C ILE A 11 6.31 4.03 -1.07
N LYS A 12 6.74 2.77 -0.96
CA LYS A 12 7.73 2.19 -1.87
C LYS A 12 7.01 1.35 -2.93
N TYR A 13 7.46 1.48 -4.17
CA TYR A 13 6.99 0.69 -5.31
C TYR A 13 8.18 0.04 -6.02
N ALA A 14 7.98 -1.14 -6.60
CA ALA A 14 9.04 -1.89 -7.29
C ALA A 14 8.92 -1.78 -8.81
N GLU A 15 7.84 -2.29 -9.38
CA GLU A 15 7.66 -2.40 -10.83
C GLU A 15 7.62 -1.05 -11.57
N ILE A 16 7.10 -0.01 -10.93
CA ILE A 16 7.06 1.36 -11.49
C ILE A 16 8.47 1.90 -11.70
N GLY A 17 9.43 1.53 -10.86
CA GLY A 17 10.83 1.96 -10.94
C GLY A 17 11.51 1.61 -12.27
N THR A 18 11.04 0.57 -12.96
CA THR A 18 11.61 0.09 -14.23
C THR A 18 11.05 0.81 -15.47
N LYS A 19 10.07 1.72 -15.32
CA LYS A 19 9.34 2.33 -16.44
C LYS A 19 10.06 3.50 -17.15
N GLY A 20 11.29 3.80 -16.79
CA GLY A 20 12.13 4.80 -17.46
C GLY A 20 11.44 6.18 -17.56
N LYS A 21 11.41 6.74 -18.78
CA LYS A 21 10.85 8.09 -19.03
C LYS A 21 9.34 8.22 -18.72
N ASN A 22 8.58 7.13 -18.74
CA ASN A 22 7.13 7.12 -18.47
C ASN A 22 6.79 6.92 -16.99
N ARG A 23 7.78 6.85 -16.12
CA ARG A 23 7.61 6.60 -14.69
C ARG A 23 6.61 7.56 -14.03
N TYR A 24 6.62 8.83 -14.42
CA TYR A 24 5.72 9.84 -13.85
C TYR A 24 4.23 9.50 -14.03
N LEU A 25 3.84 8.89 -15.17
CA LEU A 25 2.45 8.48 -15.42
C LEU A 25 1.98 7.42 -14.41
N PHE A 26 2.85 6.48 -14.09
CA PHE A 26 2.57 5.42 -13.12
C PHE A 26 2.55 5.95 -11.69
N GLU A 27 3.46 6.87 -11.35
CA GLU A 27 3.47 7.54 -10.05
C GLU A 27 2.21 8.38 -9.84
N ASP A 28 1.76 9.14 -10.83
CA ASP A 28 0.53 9.95 -10.77
C ASP A 28 -0.72 9.07 -10.64
N ALA A 29 -0.76 7.94 -11.38
CA ALA A 29 -1.82 6.96 -11.25
C ALA A 29 -1.85 6.33 -9.85
N LEU A 30 -0.68 5.98 -9.30
CA LEU A 30 -0.58 5.44 -7.94
C LEU A 30 -1.07 6.44 -6.89
N ILE A 31 -0.66 7.71 -6.98
CA ILE A 31 -1.14 8.78 -6.09
C ILE A 31 -2.66 8.92 -6.17
N LYS A 32 -3.23 8.85 -7.37
CA LYS A 32 -4.69 8.90 -7.55
C LYS A 32 -5.40 7.73 -6.85
N GLN A 33 -4.86 6.51 -6.99
CA GLN A 33 -5.41 5.31 -6.34
C GLN A 33 -5.29 5.39 -4.82
N ILE A 34 -4.16 5.86 -4.30
CA ILE A 34 -3.96 6.10 -2.87
C ILE A 34 -5.01 7.09 -2.34
N LYS A 35 -5.18 8.24 -3.01
CA LYS A 35 -6.19 9.24 -2.62
C LYS A 35 -7.60 8.65 -2.60
N ASN A 36 -7.95 7.81 -3.58
CA ASN A 36 -9.26 7.17 -3.63
C ASN A 36 -9.45 6.16 -2.50
N ALA A 37 -8.43 5.38 -2.15
CA ALA A 37 -8.49 4.44 -1.04
C ALA A 37 -8.69 5.16 0.30
N LEU A 38 -7.97 6.24 0.53
CA LEU A 38 -8.01 7.02 1.76
C LEU A 38 -9.29 7.86 1.95
N LYS A 39 -10.09 8.08 0.89
CA LYS A 39 -11.41 8.74 1.02
C LYS A 39 -12.39 7.98 1.92
N LYS A 40 -12.17 6.71 2.16
CA LYS A 40 -13.02 5.84 2.99
C LYS A 40 -12.54 5.78 4.45
N VAL A 41 -11.40 6.35 4.74
CA VAL A 41 -10.78 6.40 6.07
C VAL A 41 -11.09 7.74 6.72
N GLU A 42 -11.41 7.72 8.00
CA GLU A 42 -11.60 8.93 8.77
C GLU A 42 -10.28 9.69 8.89
N GLY A 43 -10.33 11.00 8.64
CA GLY A 43 -9.16 11.87 8.68
C GLY A 43 -8.93 12.63 7.37
N SER A 44 -7.89 13.46 7.38
CA SER A 44 -7.47 14.25 6.23
C SER A 44 -6.05 13.88 5.83
N PHE A 45 -5.83 13.59 4.55
CA PHE A 45 -4.56 13.10 4.04
C PHE A 45 -4.13 13.82 2.76
N ILE A 46 -2.83 14.04 2.62
CA ILE A 46 -2.22 14.47 1.36
C ILE A 46 -1.31 13.36 0.87
N ALA A 47 -1.55 12.89 -0.36
CA ALA A 47 -0.60 12.05 -1.09
C ALA A 47 0.13 12.90 -2.12
N SER A 48 1.46 12.88 -2.07
CA SER A 48 2.33 13.72 -2.92
C SER A 48 3.58 12.97 -3.35
N LYS A 49 4.21 13.51 -4.38
CA LYS A 49 5.52 13.05 -4.85
C LYS A 49 6.58 14.10 -4.52
N GLU A 50 7.65 13.65 -3.91
CA GLU A 50 8.82 14.47 -3.63
C GLU A 50 10.11 13.69 -3.89
N SER A 51 10.99 14.26 -4.72
CA SER A 51 12.31 13.66 -5.03
C SER A 51 12.25 12.19 -5.47
N GLY A 52 11.25 11.82 -6.29
CA GLY A 52 11.07 10.45 -6.80
C GLY A 52 10.52 9.44 -5.77
N ARG A 53 9.94 9.94 -4.68
CA ARG A 53 9.28 9.15 -3.65
C ARG A 53 7.83 9.58 -3.49
N ILE A 54 6.97 8.69 -3.07
CA ILE A 54 5.57 8.97 -2.77
C ILE A 54 5.40 8.97 -1.25
N TYR A 55 4.75 10.02 -0.75
CA TYR A 55 4.44 10.21 0.66
C TYR A 55 2.94 10.38 0.85
N VAL A 56 2.44 9.80 1.93
CA VAL A 56 1.10 10.09 2.46
C VAL A 56 1.29 10.79 3.79
N GLN A 57 0.82 12.02 3.90
CA GLN A 57 0.88 12.82 5.13
C GLN A 57 -0.52 12.92 5.74
N ALA A 58 -0.62 12.64 7.02
CA ALA A 58 -1.83 12.90 7.79
C ALA A 58 -1.86 14.37 8.24
N LEU A 59 -3.00 15.03 8.02
CA LEU A 59 -3.23 16.42 8.40
C LEU A 59 -4.15 16.56 9.62
N SER A 60 -4.77 15.46 10.04
CA SER A 60 -5.65 15.39 11.21
C SER A 60 -5.44 14.07 11.95
N GLU A 61 -6.12 13.89 13.05
CA GLU A 61 -6.23 12.58 13.70
C GLU A 61 -6.82 11.55 12.73
N TYR A 62 -6.36 10.33 12.84
CA TYR A 62 -6.76 9.22 11.98
C TYR A 62 -6.62 7.89 12.72
N ASP A 63 -7.27 6.83 12.22
CA ASP A 63 -7.05 5.47 12.68
C ASP A 63 -5.91 4.83 11.87
N TYR A 64 -4.84 4.42 12.57
CA TYR A 64 -3.65 3.83 11.96
C TYR A 64 -3.97 2.54 11.21
N ASP A 65 -4.76 1.66 11.82
CA ASP A 65 -5.07 0.35 11.25
C ASP A 65 -5.93 0.50 9.98
N GLU A 66 -6.88 1.44 10.00
CA GLU A 66 -7.71 1.74 8.81
C GLU A 66 -6.86 2.28 7.65
N VAL A 67 -5.89 3.16 7.92
CA VAL A 67 -4.97 3.67 6.88
C VAL A 67 -4.14 2.53 6.29
N ILE A 68 -3.54 1.68 7.14
CA ILE A 68 -2.73 0.55 6.69
C ILE A 68 -3.58 -0.42 5.85
N GLU A 69 -4.78 -0.78 6.31
CA GLU A 69 -5.67 -1.68 5.55
C GLU A 69 -6.12 -1.07 4.21
N ALA A 70 -6.40 0.24 4.17
CA ALA A 70 -6.71 0.92 2.92
C ALA A 70 -5.52 0.91 1.94
N LEU A 71 -4.31 1.18 2.41
CA LEU A 71 -3.10 1.19 1.59
C LEU A 71 -2.71 -0.22 1.10
N LYS A 72 -2.94 -1.26 1.90
CA LYS A 72 -2.73 -2.67 1.51
C LYS A 72 -3.64 -3.13 0.36
N GLN A 73 -4.67 -2.36 0.01
CA GLN A 73 -5.57 -2.67 -1.08
C GLN A 73 -5.22 -1.89 -2.37
N VAL A 74 -4.15 -1.13 -2.40
CA VAL A 74 -3.75 -0.32 -3.56
C VAL A 74 -2.67 -1.04 -4.36
N PHE A 75 -3.01 -1.50 -5.56
CA PHE A 75 -2.03 -2.08 -6.48
C PHE A 75 -0.99 -1.04 -6.92
N GLY A 76 0.26 -1.46 -6.94
CA GLY A 76 1.43 -0.61 -7.16
C GLY A 76 2.24 -0.35 -5.89
N ILE A 77 1.66 -0.51 -4.71
CA ILE A 77 2.37 -0.39 -3.44
C ILE A 77 3.12 -1.69 -3.14
N ALA A 78 4.45 -1.62 -3.06
CA ALA A 78 5.28 -2.74 -2.60
C ALA A 78 5.42 -2.74 -1.08
N TRP A 79 5.69 -1.56 -0.49
CA TRP A 79 5.88 -1.41 0.95
C TRP A 79 5.27 -0.10 1.45
N ILE A 80 4.71 -0.17 2.65
CA ILE A 80 4.21 0.97 3.43
C ILE A 80 5.14 1.13 4.62
N CYS A 81 5.79 2.30 4.72
CA CYS A 81 6.71 2.60 5.81
C CYS A 81 6.15 3.75 6.65
N PRO A 82 5.52 3.46 7.81
CA PRO A 82 5.09 4.51 8.72
C PRO A 82 6.30 5.30 9.24
N MET A 83 6.22 6.64 9.23
CA MET A 83 7.33 7.52 9.58
C MET A 83 6.95 8.52 10.67
N MET A 84 7.87 8.71 11.61
CA MET A 84 7.92 9.90 12.43
C MET A 84 8.62 11.00 11.65
N GLN A 85 8.05 12.21 11.65
CA GLN A 85 8.65 13.38 11.01
C GLN A 85 8.86 14.51 12.00
N LEU A 86 9.97 15.23 11.85
CA LEU A 86 10.24 16.43 12.62
C LEU A 86 10.98 17.48 11.78
N GLU A 87 10.69 18.75 12.03
CA GLU A 87 11.33 19.88 11.34
C GLU A 87 12.71 20.22 11.93
N ASP A 88 12.83 20.02 13.25
CA ASP A 88 14.08 20.27 13.96
C ASP A 88 15.18 19.31 13.51
N LYS A 89 16.32 19.89 13.13
CA LYS A 89 17.51 19.18 12.66
C LYS A 89 18.68 19.31 13.61
N ASP A 90 18.43 19.83 14.82
CA ASP A 90 19.46 19.87 15.85
C ASP A 90 19.96 18.45 16.17
N TYR A 91 21.27 18.26 16.07
CA TYR A 91 21.83 16.92 16.15
C TYR A 91 21.70 16.29 17.52
N GLU A 92 21.85 17.06 18.58
CA GLU A 92 21.67 16.55 19.95
C GLU A 92 20.21 16.23 20.26
N ASN A 93 19.27 17.00 19.69
CA ASN A 93 17.85 16.67 19.78
C ASN A 93 17.51 15.41 18.99
N LEU A 94 18.11 15.21 17.80
CA LEU A 94 17.89 14.00 17.00
C LEU A 94 18.28 12.72 17.73
N LYS A 95 19.37 12.73 18.50
CA LYS A 95 19.78 11.60 19.34
C LYS A 95 18.68 11.20 20.33
N LYS A 96 18.04 12.19 20.98
CA LYS A 96 16.94 11.96 21.92
C LYS A 96 15.71 11.40 21.19
N VAL A 97 15.34 12.01 20.05
CA VAL A 97 14.17 11.60 19.26
C VAL A 97 14.33 10.19 18.72
N VAL A 98 15.53 9.75 18.33
CA VAL A 98 15.77 8.36 17.89
C VAL A 98 15.53 7.38 19.03
N VAL A 99 15.95 7.71 20.25
CA VAL A 99 15.68 6.89 21.45
C VAL A 99 14.17 6.84 21.74
N ASP A 100 13.49 7.99 21.71
CA ASP A 100 12.04 8.07 21.92
C ASP A 100 11.28 7.26 20.87
N TYR A 101 11.72 7.30 19.60
CA TYR A 101 11.14 6.49 18.54
C TYR A 101 11.23 4.99 18.84
N ILE A 102 12.41 4.50 19.23
CA ILE A 102 12.60 3.09 19.58
C ILE A 102 11.74 2.71 20.80
N ASP A 103 11.65 3.59 21.80
CA ASP A 103 10.85 3.33 22.99
C ASP A 103 9.36 3.17 22.66
N GLN A 104 8.83 4.05 21.82
CA GLN A 104 7.42 4.06 21.46
C GLN A 104 7.02 2.93 20.50
N VAL A 105 7.91 2.57 19.56
CA VAL A 105 7.60 1.60 18.50
C VAL A 105 7.83 0.17 18.93
N TYR A 106 8.81 -0.07 19.81
CA TYR A 106 9.22 -1.40 20.23
C TYR A 106 9.07 -1.59 21.75
N PRO A 107 7.93 -2.08 22.26
CA PRO A 107 7.77 -2.38 23.69
C PRO A 107 8.77 -3.42 24.20
N ASP A 108 9.02 -4.49 23.45
CA ASP A 108 10.09 -5.45 23.71
C ASP A 108 11.39 -4.95 23.09
N LYS A 109 12.45 -4.87 23.91
CA LYS A 109 13.77 -4.38 23.51
C LYS A 109 14.76 -5.52 23.19
N HIS A 110 14.35 -6.78 23.23
CA HIS A 110 15.19 -7.93 22.91
C HIS A 110 15.28 -8.14 21.39
N PHE A 111 16.02 -7.27 20.68
CA PHE A 111 16.23 -7.37 19.25
C PHE A 111 17.63 -6.90 18.84
N THR A 112 18.07 -7.35 17.67
CA THR A 112 19.26 -6.81 17.00
C THR A 112 18.83 -5.66 16.08
N PHE A 113 19.69 -4.64 15.95
CA PHE A 113 19.39 -3.52 15.09
C PHE A 113 20.60 -3.00 14.31
N LYS A 114 20.30 -2.23 13.28
CA LYS A 114 21.25 -1.42 12.53
C LYS A 114 20.63 -0.06 12.26
N VAL A 115 21.46 0.99 12.31
CA VAL A 115 21.03 2.33 11.86
C VAL A 115 21.56 2.58 10.44
N ASP A 116 20.69 3.05 9.55
CA ASP A 116 21.00 3.50 8.20
C ASP A 116 20.61 4.99 8.06
N SER A 117 21.55 5.87 8.34
CA SER A 117 21.34 7.30 8.23
C SER A 117 21.70 7.81 6.85
N ARG A 118 20.88 8.70 6.31
CA ARG A 118 21.07 9.34 5.02
C ARG A 118 20.84 10.83 5.11
N ARG A 119 21.68 11.61 4.45
CA ARG A 119 21.50 13.05 4.30
C ARG A 119 21.31 13.40 2.83
N ALA A 120 20.22 14.07 2.50
CA ALA A 120 19.97 14.61 1.17
C ALA A 120 20.79 15.89 0.96
N ASP A 121 20.93 16.71 2.01
CA ASP A 121 21.81 17.88 2.01
C ASP A 121 23.22 17.48 2.47
N LYS A 122 24.18 17.56 1.55
CA LYS A 122 25.58 17.27 1.83
C LYS A 122 26.25 18.28 2.75
N ASN A 123 25.64 19.46 2.94
CA ASN A 123 26.13 20.49 3.85
C ASN A 123 25.75 20.25 5.31
N TYR A 124 24.89 19.27 5.59
CA TYR A 124 24.59 18.89 6.98
C TYR A 124 25.88 18.50 7.71
N PRO A 125 26.15 19.05 8.91
CA PRO A 125 27.48 19.02 9.52
C PRO A 125 27.99 17.63 9.87
N VAL A 126 27.08 16.67 10.15
CA VAL A 126 27.47 15.32 10.56
C VAL A 126 27.34 14.36 9.38
N ARG A 127 28.33 13.52 9.16
CA ARG A 127 28.33 12.50 8.10
C ARG A 127 27.45 11.31 8.47
N SER A 128 26.91 10.64 7.45
CA SER A 128 26.01 9.50 7.65
C SER A 128 26.63 8.37 8.46
N GLU A 129 27.91 8.07 8.25
CA GLU A 129 28.63 7.04 8.97
C GLU A 129 28.76 7.40 10.47
N GLN A 130 29.03 8.67 10.77
CA GLN A 130 29.07 9.14 12.16
C GLN A 130 27.70 9.10 12.82
N MET A 131 26.66 9.51 12.09
CA MET A 131 25.26 9.39 12.58
C MET A 131 24.89 7.94 12.91
N ASN A 132 25.30 6.97 12.08
CA ASN A 132 25.04 5.56 12.35
C ASN A 132 25.68 5.10 13.67
N CYS A 133 26.91 5.52 13.93
CA CYS A 133 27.61 5.20 15.17
C CYS A 133 26.93 5.87 16.39
N ASP A 134 26.71 7.18 16.31
CA ASP A 134 26.18 7.96 17.43
C ASP A 134 24.74 7.56 17.79
N PHE A 135 23.87 7.37 16.79
CA PHE A 135 22.51 6.89 17.02
C PHE A 135 22.49 5.44 17.52
N GLY A 136 23.39 4.59 17.03
CA GLY A 136 23.58 3.24 17.55
C GLY A 136 23.99 3.26 19.03
N GLU A 137 24.95 4.10 19.38
CA GLU A 137 25.42 4.24 20.76
C GLU A 137 24.32 4.71 21.72
N VAL A 138 23.55 5.74 21.37
CA VAL A 138 22.48 6.23 22.25
C VAL A 138 21.35 5.21 22.43
N ILE A 139 21.06 4.40 21.39
CA ILE A 139 20.08 3.29 21.50
C ILE A 139 20.62 2.21 22.46
N LEU A 140 21.87 1.76 22.31
CA LEU A 140 22.49 0.76 23.17
C LEU A 140 22.54 1.23 24.63
N ASN A 141 22.87 2.50 24.86
CA ASN A 141 22.94 3.08 26.21
C ASN A 141 21.56 3.18 26.86
N ALA A 142 20.51 3.50 26.08
CA ALA A 142 19.15 3.61 26.58
C ALA A 142 18.49 2.24 26.81
N PHE A 143 18.81 1.26 25.96
CA PHE A 143 18.19 -0.08 25.96
C PHE A 143 19.28 -1.16 25.93
N PRO A 144 19.86 -1.52 27.09
CA PRO A 144 20.94 -2.51 27.18
C PRO A 144 20.57 -3.92 26.68
N GLU A 145 19.29 -4.22 26.54
CA GLU A 145 18.76 -5.48 26.00
C GLU A 145 18.94 -5.58 24.49
N THR A 146 19.15 -4.46 23.80
CA THR A 146 19.40 -4.43 22.35
C THR A 146 20.85 -4.76 22.03
N SER A 147 21.09 -5.23 20.82
CA SER A 147 22.45 -5.42 20.28
C SER A 147 22.53 -5.02 18.82
N VAL A 148 23.74 -4.73 18.32
CA VAL A 148 23.96 -4.35 16.93
C VAL A 148 24.27 -5.56 16.07
N ASP A 149 23.54 -5.74 14.96
CA ASP A 149 23.90 -6.66 13.87
C ASP A 149 23.89 -5.89 12.56
N VAL A 150 25.07 -5.74 11.95
CA VAL A 150 25.25 -4.99 10.70
C VAL A 150 24.88 -5.80 9.45
N HIS A 151 24.75 -7.11 9.57
CA HIS A 151 24.50 -8.01 8.45
C HIS A 151 23.03 -8.46 8.38
N HIS A 152 22.45 -8.88 9.50
CA HIS A 152 21.10 -9.45 9.58
C HIS A 152 20.33 -8.87 10.79
N PRO A 153 20.12 -7.54 10.83
CA PRO A 153 19.40 -6.93 11.95
C PRO A 153 17.91 -7.31 11.90
N ASP A 154 17.31 -7.53 13.08
CA ASP A 154 15.87 -7.66 13.22
C ASP A 154 15.17 -6.34 12.91
N VAL A 155 15.80 -5.21 13.28
CA VAL A 155 15.28 -3.86 13.09
C VAL A 155 16.29 -3.01 12.33
N LEU A 156 15.91 -2.49 11.17
CA LEU A 156 16.68 -1.52 10.41
C LEU A 156 16.10 -0.12 10.62
N VAL A 157 16.76 0.69 11.40
CA VAL A 157 16.34 2.07 11.73
C VAL A 157 16.86 3.03 10.67
N HIS A 158 15.96 3.60 9.88
CA HIS A 158 16.30 4.64 8.92
C HIS A 158 16.15 6.02 9.55
N VAL A 159 17.17 6.85 9.42
CA VAL A 159 17.14 8.27 9.80
C VAL A 159 17.55 9.08 8.57
N GLU A 160 16.63 9.78 7.98
CA GLU A 160 16.84 10.53 6.75
C GLU A 160 16.70 12.04 6.98
N ILE A 161 17.79 12.77 6.81
CA ILE A 161 17.80 14.23 6.88
C ILE A 161 17.53 14.80 5.48
N ARG A 162 16.35 15.34 5.31
CA ARG A 162 15.84 15.97 4.08
C ARG A 162 15.34 17.39 4.40
N LYS A 163 14.26 17.85 3.77
CA LYS A 163 13.59 19.09 4.18
C LYS A 163 13.16 18.99 5.65
N VAL A 164 12.59 17.85 6.00
CA VAL A 164 12.31 17.40 7.38
C VAL A 164 13.15 16.17 7.68
N VAL A 165 13.26 15.80 8.94
CA VAL A 165 13.86 14.53 9.34
C VAL A 165 12.80 13.46 9.35
N ASN A 166 13.08 12.33 8.71
CA ASN A 166 12.22 11.16 8.69
C ASN A 166 12.88 10.01 9.46
N ILE A 167 12.16 9.42 10.40
CA ILE A 167 12.59 8.25 11.16
C ILE A 167 11.57 7.13 10.93
N TYR A 168 12.03 5.98 10.46
CA TYR A 168 11.19 4.81 10.23
C TYR A 168 11.99 3.52 10.30
N SER A 169 11.31 2.44 10.62
CA SER A 169 11.90 1.09 10.68
C SER A 169 10.93 0.01 10.23
N LEU A 170 9.63 0.26 10.30
CA LEU A 170 8.62 -0.70 9.87
C LEU A 170 8.49 -0.68 8.35
N MET A 171 8.41 -1.87 7.76
CA MET A 171 8.12 -2.07 6.35
C MET A 171 6.97 -3.07 6.21
N ILE A 172 5.76 -2.55 5.99
CA ILE A 172 4.54 -3.33 5.85
C ILE A 172 4.34 -3.67 4.38
N PRO A 173 4.20 -4.97 4.01
CA PRO A 173 4.03 -5.33 2.61
C PRO A 173 2.68 -4.87 2.06
N GLY A 174 2.72 -4.26 0.87
CA GLY A 174 1.55 -3.97 0.06
C GLY A 174 1.26 -5.09 -0.96
N PRO A 175 0.23 -4.95 -1.78
CA PRO A 175 -0.16 -5.98 -2.76
C PRO A 175 0.79 -6.07 -3.96
N GLY A 176 1.68 -5.10 -4.14
CA GLY A 176 2.54 -5.02 -5.32
C GLY A 176 1.76 -4.76 -6.62
N GLY A 177 2.34 -5.14 -7.75
CA GLY A 177 1.72 -4.96 -9.06
C GLY A 177 1.85 -3.55 -9.61
N MET A 178 0.87 -3.16 -10.43
CA MET A 178 0.82 -1.89 -11.15
C MET A 178 -0.46 -1.10 -10.81
N PRO A 179 -0.42 0.23 -10.76
CA PRO A 179 -1.60 1.04 -10.53
C PRO A 179 -2.68 0.78 -11.57
N VAL A 180 -3.91 0.55 -11.13
CA VAL A 180 -5.06 0.26 -11.99
C VAL A 180 -5.31 1.41 -12.98
N GLY A 181 -5.52 1.07 -14.25
CA GLY A 181 -5.73 2.01 -15.34
C GLY A 181 -4.47 2.37 -16.12
N THR A 182 -3.29 1.84 -15.77
CA THR A 182 -2.03 2.07 -16.49
C THR A 182 -1.77 1.12 -17.66
N ASN A 183 -2.50 -0.01 -17.72
CA ASN A 183 -2.33 -1.05 -18.74
C ASN A 183 -3.63 -1.38 -19.50
N GLY A 184 -4.40 -0.34 -19.86
CA GLY A 184 -5.61 -0.52 -20.65
C GLY A 184 -6.83 -1.01 -19.85
N LYS A 185 -7.77 -1.62 -20.54
CA LYS A 185 -9.07 -2.08 -20.00
C LYS A 185 -9.35 -3.52 -20.43
N ALA A 186 -10.11 -4.24 -19.63
CA ALA A 186 -10.60 -5.57 -19.94
C ALA A 186 -12.02 -5.76 -19.38
N THR A 187 -12.80 -6.59 -20.04
CA THR A 187 -14.11 -7.02 -19.56
C THR A 187 -13.98 -8.41 -18.95
N LEU A 188 -14.34 -8.51 -17.68
CA LEU A 188 -14.34 -9.76 -16.92
C LEU A 188 -15.68 -10.46 -17.07
N LEU A 189 -15.69 -11.68 -17.60
CA LEU A 189 -16.86 -12.54 -17.54
C LEU A 189 -16.96 -13.11 -16.13
N LEU A 190 -17.78 -12.47 -15.30
CA LEU A 190 -17.87 -12.77 -13.88
C LEU A 190 -18.99 -13.80 -13.61
N SER A 191 -18.64 -14.88 -12.94
CA SER A 191 -19.56 -15.94 -12.53
C SER A 191 -19.61 -16.08 -11.00
N GLY A 192 -20.50 -16.93 -10.51
CA GLY A 192 -20.56 -17.28 -9.08
C GLY A 192 -19.50 -18.26 -8.60
N GLY A 193 -18.58 -18.69 -9.47
CA GLY A 193 -17.43 -19.53 -9.12
C GLY A 193 -16.27 -18.73 -8.52
N ILE A 194 -15.21 -19.43 -8.13
CA ILE A 194 -14.02 -18.81 -7.52
C ILE A 194 -12.99 -18.32 -8.55
N ASP A 195 -12.96 -18.89 -9.75
CA ASP A 195 -11.92 -18.64 -10.74
C ASP A 195 -12.04 -17.22 -11.35
N SER A 196 -13.27 -16.81 -11.72
CA SER A 196 -13.46 -15.53 -12.39
C SER A 196 -13.10 -14.32 -11.50
N PRO A 197 -13.47 -14.23 -10.21
CA PRO A 197 -13.04 -13.13 -9.36
C PRO A 197 -11.50 -13.15 -9.12
N VAL A 198 -10.89 -14.33 -9.03
CA VAL A 198 -9.43 -14.46 -8.92
C VAL A 198 -8.75 -13.97 -10.19
N ALA A 199 -9.25 -14.35 -11.38
CA ALA A 199 -8.74 -13.83 -12.65
C ALA A 199 -8.87 -12.30 -12.72
N GLY A 200 -10.00 -11.74 -12.28
CA GLY A 200 -10.23 -10.30 -12.18
C GLY A 200 -9.20 -9.61 -11.28
N TYR A 201 -8.94 -10.16 -10.11
CA TYR A 201 -7.90 -9.68 -9.20
C TYR A 201 -6.51 -9.69 -9.85
N MET A 202 -6.13 -10.81 -10.47
CA MET A 202 -4.81 -10.99 -11.09
C MET A 202 -4.59 -10.01 -12.25
N ILE A 203 -5.60 -9.79 -13.10
CA ILE A 203 -5.53 -8.85 -14.22
C ILE A 203 -5.50 -7.40 -13.72
N ALA A 204 -6.32 -7.05 -12.73
CA ALA A 204 -6.31 -5.72 -12.12
C ALA A 204 -4.95 -5.40 -11.50
N LYS A 205 -4.30 -6.40 -10.86
CA LYS A 205 -2.96 -6.27 -10.30
C LYS A 205 -1.89 -5.94 -11.34
N ARG A 206 -2.13 -6.24 -12.62
CA ARG A 206 -1.27 -5.83 -13.74
C ARG A 206 -1.55 -4.41 -14.27
N GLY A 207 -2.39 -3.65 -13.57
CA GLY A 207 -2.73 -2.27 -13.93
C GLY A 207 -3.89 -2.15 -14.91
N VAL A 208 -4.62 -3.22 -15.20
CA VAL A 208 -5.74 -3.23 -16.12
C VAL A 208 -7.00 -2.77 -15.41
N LYS A 209 -7.71 -1.79 -15.97
CA LYS A 209 -9.03 -1.38 -15.49
C LYS A 209 -10.06 -2.41 -15.93
N ILE A 210 -10.93 -2.83 -14.99
CA ILE A 210 -11.93 -3.88 -15.24
C ILE A 210 -13.34 -3.30 -15.23
N ASP A 211 -14.17 -3.71 -16.18
CA ASP A 211 -15.59 -3.82 -16.09
C ASP A 211 -15.98 -5.31 -16.09
N ALA A 212 -17.20 -5.65 -15.70
CA ALA A 212 -17.62 -7.03 -15.60
C ALA A 212 -18.96 -7.24 -16.28
N VAL A 213 -19.14 -8.43 -16.85
CA VAL A 213 -20.39 -8.91 -17.43
C VAL A 213 -20.80 -10.19 -16.71
N TYR A 214 -22.08 -10.24 -16.32
CA TYR A 214 -22.73 -11.42 -15.77
C TYR A 214 -23.94 -11.80 -16.60
N PHE A 215 -24.00 -13.03 -17.06
CA PHE A 215 -25.13 -13.60 -17.77
C PHE A 215 -26.14 -14.16 -16.76
N HIS A 216 -27.31 -13.57 -16.71
CA HIS A 216 -28.42 -13.96 -15.80
C HIS A 216 -29.58 -14.52 -16.60
N ALA A 217 -30.03 -15.70 -16.24
CA ALA A 217 -31.11 -16.39 -16.95
C ALA A 217 -32.27 -16.76 -16.00
N PRO A 218 -33.07 -15.79 -15.53
CA PRO A 218 -34.25 -16.10 -14.73
C PRO A 218 -35.33 -16.81 -15.59
N PRO A 219 -36.11 -17.77 -15.04
CA PRO A 219 -36.08 -18.23 -13.64
C PRO A 219 -35.02 -19.32 -13.35
N TYR A 220 -34.20 -19.72 -14.32
CA TYR A 220 -33.24 -20.82 -14.19
C TYR A 220 -32.04 -20.46 -13.29
N THR A 221 -31.67 -19.18 -13.21
CA THR A 221 -30.73 -18.68 -12.23
C THR A 221 -31.45 -17.84 -11.19
N SER A 222 -31.20 -18.11 -9.91
CA SER A 222 -31.86 -17.43 -8.79
C SER A 222 -31.30 -16.04 -8.54
N ASP A 223 -32.07 -15.17 -7.89
CA ASP A 223 -31.62 -13.87 -7.40
C ASP A 223 -30.47 -14.01 -6.39
N ARG A 224 -30.43 -15.11 -5.63
CA ARG A 224 -29.34 -15.43 -4.74
C ARG A 224 -28.01 -15.65 -5.52
N ALA A 225 -28.08 -16.30 -6.69
CA ALA A 225 -26.92 -16.49 -7.55
C ALA A 225 -26.41 -15.14 -8.09
N LYS A 226 -27.31 -14.24 -8.49
CA LYS A 226 -26.99 -12.87 -8.90
C LYS A 226 -26.36 -12.08 -7.77
N GLN A 227 -26.92 -12.14 -6.55
CA GLN A 227 -26.39 -11.45 -5.39
C GLN A 227 -24.97 -11.92 -5.07
N LYS A 228 -24.69 -13.23 -5.17
CA LYS A 228 -23.33 -13.78 -4.99
C LYS A 228 -22.33 -13.16 -5.97
N VAL A 229 -22.71 -12.98 -7.24
CA VAL A 229 -21.86 -12.33 -8.24
C VAL A 229 -21.60 -10.86 -7.89
N VAL A 230 -22.61 -10.14 -7.43
CA VAL A 230 -22.47 -8.76 -6.93
C VAL A 230 -21.48 -8.69 -5.76
N ASP A 231 -21.57 -9.62 -4.82
CA ASP A 231 -20.70 -9.65 -3.65
C ASP A 231 -19.24 -9.98 -4.05
N LEU A 232 -19.04 -10.89 -5.00
CA LEU A 232 -17.72 -11.18 -5.56
C LEU A 232 -17.14 -9.96 -6.29
N ALA A 233 -17.95 -9.24 -7.07
CA ALA A 233 -17.52 -8.00 -7.71
C ALA A 233 -17.08 -6.94 -6.69
N LYS A 234 -17.80 -6.80 -5.58
CA LYS A 234 -17.44 -5.89 -4.48
C LYS A 234 -16.10 -6.26 -3.84
N LEU A 235 -15.81 -7.56 -3.67
CA LEU A 235 -14.53 -8.02 -3.12
C LEU A 235 -13.36 -7.66 -4.04
N VAL A 236 -13.49 -7.89 -5.35
CA VAL A 236 -12.46 -7.49 -6.32
C VAL A 236 -12.33 -5.97 -6.37
N ALA A 237 -13.43 -5.22 -6.29
CA ALA A 237 -13.47 -3.77 -6.32
C ALA A 237 -12.72 -3.10 -5.16
N ARG A 238 -12.48 -3.80 -4.05
CA ARG A 238 -11.63 -3.29 -2.95
C ARG A 238 -10.22 -2.96 -3.46
N TYR A 239 -9.71 -3.73 -4.40
CA TYR A 239 -8.37 -3.59 -4.97
C TYR A 239 -8.35 -2.86 -6.30
N SER A 240 -9.31 -3.14 -7.18
CA SER A 240 -9.37 -2.58 -8.54
C SER A 240 -10.02 -1.19 -8.62
N GLY A 241 -10.68 -0.76 -7.54
CA GLY A 241 -11.63 0.36 -7.60
C GLY A 241 -12.99 -0.08 -8.15
N PRO A 242 -13.92 0.86 -8.36
CA PRO A 242 -15.27 0.54 -8.82
C PRO A 242 -15.28 -0.25 -10.12
N ILE A 243 -16.06 -1.35 -10.13
CA ILE A 243 -16.28 -2.21 -11.30
C ILE A 243 -17.71 -2.00 -11.78
N PRO A 244 -17.93 -1.43 -12.97
CA PRO A 244 -19.25 -1.49 -13.63
C PRO A 244 -19.62 -2.95 -13.88
N LEU A 245 -20.76 -3.39 -13.33
CA LEU A 245 -21.28 -4.75 -13.54
C LEU A 245 -22.47 -4.69 -14.49
N HIS A 246 -22.29 -5.25 -15.69
CA HIS A 246 -23.34 -5.38 -16.70
C HIS A 246 -24.06 -6.72 -16.52
N VAL A 247 -25.32 -6.68 -16.20
CA VAL A 247 -26.16 -7.88 -16.08
C VAL A 247 -26.92 -8.06 -17.38
N VAL A 248 -26.59 -9.11 -18.11
CA VAL A 248 -27.23 -9.45 -19.39
C VAL A 248 -28.28 -10.50 -19.16
N ASN A 249 -29.52 -10.24 -19.61
CA ASN A 249 -30.56 -11.26 -19.61
C ASN A 249 -30.27 -12.30 -20.71
N PHE A 250 -30.02 -13.52 -20.31
CA PHE A 250 -29.62 -14.62 -21.19
C PHE A 250 -30.72 -15.69 -21.36
N THR A 251 -31.89 -15.49 -20.79
CA THR A 251 -32.97 -16.49 -20.75
C THR A 251 -33.41 -16.96 -22.15
N ASP A 252 -33.72 -16.02 -23.03
CA ASP A 252 -34.19 -16.35 -24.38
C ASP A 252 -33.12 -17.04 -25.21
N ILE A 253 -31.88 -16.61 -25.08
CA ILE A 253 -30.74 -17.22 -25.77
C ILE A 253 -30.52 -18.65 -25.26
N GLN A 254 -30.58 -18.85 -23.94
CA GLN A 254 -30.42 -20.16 -23.32
C GLN A 254 -31.51 -21.13 -23.78
N LEU A 255 -32.75 -20.68 -23.81
CA LEU A 255 -33.88 -21.49 -24.32
C LEU A 255 -33.70 -21.83 -25.78
N TYR A 256 -33.32 -20.87 -26.61
CA TYR A 256 -33.08 -21.12 -28.03
C TYR A 256 -31.96 -22.16 -28.24
N ILE A 257 -30.85 -22.05 -27.51
CA ILE A 257 -29.78 -23.03 -27.56
C ILE A 257 -30.27 -24.41 -27.17
N TYR A 258 -31.05 -24.49 -26.08
CA TYR A 258 -31.63 -25.75 -25.60
C TYR A 258 -32.56 -26.40 -26.62
N GLU A 259 -33.38 -25.61 -27.35
CA GLU A 259 -34.29 -26.09 -28.37
C GLU A 259 -33.57 -26.57 -29.67
N GLN A 260 -32.42 -25.95 -29.99
CA GLN A 260 -31.70 -26.23 -31.24
C GLN A 260 -30.59 -27.25 -31.11
N CYS A 261 -30.12 -27.51 -29.90
CA CYS A 261 -29.03 -28.48 -29.69
C CYS A 261 -29.59 -29.88 -29.33
N PRO A 262 -29.09 -30.94 -29.95
CA PRO A 262 -29.48 -32.30 -29.53
C PRO A 262 -29.01 -32.58 -28.10
N HIS A 263 -29.87 -33.21 -27.31
CA HIS A 263 -29.82 -33.33 -25.85
C HIS A 263 -28.80 -34.34 -25.27
N GLU A 264 -27.73 -34.63 -25.89
CA GLU A 264 -26.80 -35.69 -25.44
C GLU A 264 -25.40 -35.21 -25.05
N GLU A 265 -25.25 -33.97 -24.59
CA GLU A 265 -23.98 -33.56 -23.92
C GLU A 265 -24.23 -32.64 -22.72
#